data_71f4ce8135f3b79e56b6d4f1d85ca09d
#
_entry.id   71f4ce8135f3b79e56b6d4f1d85ca09d
#
_cell.length_a   1.000
_cell.length_b   1.000
_cell.length_c   1.000
_cell.angle_alpha   90.00
_cell.angle_beta   90.00
_cell.angle_gamma   90.00
#
_symmetry.space_group_name_H-M   'P 1'
#
loop_
_entity.id
_entity.type
_entity.pdbx_description
1 polymer ?
#
loop_
_entity_poly.entity_id
_entity_poly.type
_entity_poly.pdbx_seq_one_letter_code
_entity_poly.pdbx_strand_id
1 'polypeptide(L)'
;MSSYLFHNNTASLNDLWFESHASVLKIVAMECGAVDKIPELMEKILGSKLKIKAPKDPNKPKRAKTSFMYYCDEHRPGLLEKEKKKGVKINIGNIAKALGKSWKKLKDADKGKWNTLALADKERYEKAIAEYNDKNGL
;
A
#
# COMPACT_ATOMS: atom_id res chain seq x y z
N MET A 1 21.87 4.47 -14.71
CA MET A 1 20.41 4.45 -14.48
C MET A 1 20.12 3.39 -13.43
N SER A 2 19.41 3.72 -12.33
CA SER A 2 19.20 2.74 -11.29
C SER A 2 18.23 1.65 -11.77
N SER A 3 18.42 0.41 -11.33
CA SER A 3 17.58 -0.75 -11.62
C SER A 3 16.09 -0.50 -11.32
N TYR A 4 15.79 0.33 -10.33
CA TYR A 4 14.42 0.70 -9.93
C TYR A 4 13.72 1.58 -10.97
N LEU A 5 14.44 2.59 -11.52
CA LEU A 5 13.88 3.48 -12.55
C LEU A 5 13.53 2.67 -13.80
N PHE A 6 14.43 1.80 -14.22
CA PHE A 6 14.18 0.91 -15.36
C PHE A 6 12.93 0.04 -15.14
N HIS A 7 12.82 -0.58 -13.98
CA HIS A 7 11.69 -1.45 -13.66
C HIS A 7 10.36 -0.67 -13.54
N ASN A 8 10.38 0.51 -12.93
CA ASN A 8 9.21 1.38 -12.85
C ASN A 8 8.75 1.84 -14.22
N ASN A 9 9.67 2.21 -15.10
CA ASN A 9 9.36 2.59 -16.48
C ASN A 9 8.75 1.40 -17.24
N THR A 10 9.28 0.19 -17.06
CA THR A 10 8.74 -1.02 -17.67
C THR A 10 7.31 -1.30 -17.19
N ALA A 11 7.03 -1.12 -15.91
CA ALA A 11 5.68 -1.28 -15.36
C ALA A 11 4.71 -0.24 -15.96
N SER A 12 5.12 1.02 -16.06
CA SER A 12 4.31 2.10 -16.66
C SER A 12 4.05 1.86 -18.14
N LEU A 13 5.05 1.41 -18.90
CA LEU A 13 4.90 1.05 -20.31
C LEU A 13 3.94 -0.12 -20.50
N ASN A 14 4.02 -1.14 -19.64
CA ASN A 14 3.07 -2.25 -19.68
C ASN A 14 1.63 -1.79 -19.42
N ASP A 15 1.43 -0.85 -18.49
CA ASP A 15 0.12 -0.27 -18.21
C ASP A 15 -0.43 0.50 -19.40
N LEU A 16 0.36 1.39 -19.99
CA LEU A 16 0.01 2.17 -21.18
C LEU A 16 -0.30 1.26 -22.37
N TRP A 17 0.52 0.25 -22.59
CA TRP A 17 0.32 -0.72 -23.67
C TRP A 17 -1.04 -1.44 -23.51
N PHE A 18 -1.31 -1.97 -22.34
CA PHE A 18 -2.55 -2.69 -22.07
C PHE A 18 -3.78 -1.78 -22.26
N GLU A 19 -3.76 -0.56 -21.71
CA GLU A 19 -4.88 0.39 -21.80
C GLU A 19 -5.11 0.87 -23.24
N SER A 20 -4.04 1.12 -23.98
CA SER A 20 -4.12 1.49 -25.40
C SER A 20 -4.78 0.39 -26.22
N HIS A 21 -4.34 -0.85 -26.09
CA HIS A 21 -4.91 -1.97 -26.83
C HIS A 21 -6.34 -2.28 -26.40
N ALA A 22 -6.65 -2.15 -25.11
CA ALA A 22 -8.00 -2.28 -24.60
C ALA A 22 -8.95 -1.22 -25.21
N SER A 23 -8.47 0.01 -25.38
CA SER A 23 -9.24 1.10 -25.99
C SER A 23 -9.49 0.83 -27.48
N VAL A 24 -8.48 0.44 -28.22
CA VAL A 24 -8.61 0.07 -29.65
C VAL A 24 -9.60 -1.07 -29.81
N LEU A 25 -9.50 -2.12 -29.00
CA LEU A 25 -10.41 -3.26 -29.07
C LEU A 25 -11.87 -2.87 -28.80
N LYS A 26 -12.10 -1.97 -27.83
CA LYS A 26 -13.44 -1.44 -27.55
C LYS A 26 -14.00 -0.66 -28.72
N ILE A 27 -13.19 0.23 -29.33
CA ILE A 27 -13.63 1.03 -30.49
C ILE A 27 -13.98 0.12 -31.66
N VAL A 28 -13.12 -0.85 -31.99
CA VAL A 28 -13.39 -1.81 -33.06
C VAL A 28 -14.66 -2.63 -32.78
N ALA A 29 -14.86 -3.10 -31.56
CA ALA A 29 -16.06 -3.82 -31.19
C ALA A 29 -17.34 -2.97 -31.31
N MET A 30 -17.26 -1.67 -31.00
CA MET A 30 -18.38 -0.73 -31.20
C MET A 30 -18.70 -0.53 -32.68
N GLU A 31 -17.69 -0.29 -33.52
CA GLU A 31 -17.84 -0.12 -34.96
C GLU A 31 -18.40 -1.39 -35.65
N CYS A 32 -18.05 -2.56 -35.14
CA CYS A 32 -18.55 -3.84 -35.65
C CYS A 32 -19.92 -4.27 -35.04
N GLY A 33 -20.52 -3.44 -34.19
CA GLY A 33 -21.80 -3.79 -33.50
C GLY A 33 -21.68 -4.96 -32.52
N ALA A 34 -20.47 -5.26 -32.00
CA ALA A 34 -20.20 -6.40 -31.13
C ALA A 34 -19.92 -5.95 -29.68
N VAL A 35 -20.63 -4.96 -29.19
CA VAL A 35 -20.42 -4.34 -27.85
C VAL A 35 -20.60 -5.36 -26.72
N ASP A 36 -21.55 -6.24 -26.83
CA ASP A 36 -21.84 -7.34 -25.91
C ASP A 36 -20.68 -8.34 -25.78
N LYS A 37 -19.85 -8.46 -26.81
CA LYS A 37 -18.67 -9.36 -26.84
C LYS A 37 -17.39 -8.72 -26.30
N ILE A 38 -17.40 -7.46 -25.91
CA ILE A 38 -16.21 -6.77 -25.41
C ILE A 38 -15.51 -7.54 -24.26
N PRO A 39 -16.22 -8.02 -23.22
CA PRO A 39 -15.57 -8.75 -22.14
C PRO A 39 -14.86 -10.04 -22.61
N GLU A 40 -15.51 -10.80 -23.47
CA GLU A 40 -14.95 -12.02 -24.05
C GLU A 40 -13.74 -11.73 -24.93
N LEU A 41 -13.84 -10.71 -25.78
CA LEU A 41 -12.74 -10.28 -26.65
C LEU A 41 -11.54 -9.77 -25.84
N MET A 42 -11.79 -9.02 -24.79
CA MET A 42 -10.74 -8.54 -23.86
C MET A 42 -9.99 -9.70 -23.23
N GLU A 43 -10.69 -10.70 -22.72
CA GLU A 43 -10.08 -11.87 -22.09
C GLU A 43 -9.32 -12.73 -23.11
N LYS A 44 -9.90 -12.97 -24.31
CA LYS A 44 -9.34 -13.82 -25.33
C LYS A 44 -8.11 -13.22 -26.03
N ILE A 45 -8.12 -11.91 -26.28
CA ILE A 45 -7.07 -11.22 -27.06
C ILE A 45 -5.97 -10.63 -26.16
N LEU A 46 -6.35 -9.93 -25.10
CA LEU A 46 -5.41 -9.26 -24.20
C LEU A 46 -5.09 -10.10 -22.96
N GLY A 47 -6.02 -10.96 -22.54
CA GLY A 47 -5.89 -11.69 -21.28
C GLY A 47 -5.92 -10.76 -20.07
N SER A 48 -5.32 -11.20 -18.96
CA SER A 48 -5.20 -10.39 -17.76
C SER A 48 -3.97 -9.50 -17.82
N LYS A 49 -4.13 -8.23 -17.42
CA LYS A 49 -3.01 -7.28 -17.28
C LYS A 49 -1.90 -7.86 -16.38
N LEU A 50 -0.67 -7.83 -16.85
CA LEU A 50 0.47 -8.30 -16.09
C LEU A 50 0.68 -7.44 -14.82
N LYS A 51 0.67 -8.07 -13.67
CA LYS A 51 0.93 -7.40 -12.38
C LYS A 51 2.43 -7.33 -12.13
N ILE A 52 3.09 -6.34 -12.74
CA ILE A 52 4.51 -6.08 -12.52
C ILE A 52 4.66 -5.34 -11.20
N LYS A 53 5.26 -5.99 -10.19
CA LYS A 53 5.58 -5.34 -8.92
C LYS A 53 6.93 -4.68 -9.03
N ALA A 54 6.97 -3.36 -8.97
CA ALA A 54 8.23 -2.64 -8.87
C ALA A 54 9.01 -3.07 -7.61
N PRO A 55 10.31 -3.38 -7.72
CA PRO A 55 11.13 -3.63 -6.55
C PRO A 55 11.15 -2.37 -5.68
N LYS A 56 11.01 -2.57 -4.37
CA LYS A 56 11.11 -1.45 -3.42
C LYS A 56 12.58 -1.06 -3.30
N ASP A 57 12.86 0.24 -3.45
CA ASP A 57 14.20 0.74 -3.18
C ASP A 57 14.53 0.56 -1.69
N PRO A 58 15.58 -0.21 -1.34
CA PRO A 58 15.99 -0.41 0.04
C PRO A 58 16.46 0.89 0.71
N ASN A 59 16.92 1.88 -0.06
CA ASN A 59 17.40 3.16 0.43
C ASN A 59 16.27 4.18 0.65
N LYS A 60 15.06 3.89 0.13
CA LYS A 60 13.93 4.81 0.32
C LYS A 60 13.50 4.86 1.78
N PRO A 61 13.43 6.05 2.39
CA PRO A 61 13.03 6.21 3.78
C PRO A 61 11.67 5.57 4.07
N LYS A 62 11.58 4.85 5.18
CA LYS A 62 10.30 4.29 5.64
C LYS A 62 9.36 5.42 6.04
N ARG A 63 8.11 5.33 5.59
CA ARG A 63 7.05 6.31 5.92
C ARG A 63 6.91 6.50 7.42
N ALA A 64 6.56 7.71 7.82
CA ALA A 64 6.26 8.02 9.22
C ALA A 64 5.13 7.13 9.76
N LYS A 65 5.28 6.72 11.02
CA LYS A 65 4.24 5.99 11.76
C LYS A 65 3.15 6.95 12.22
N THR A 66 1.91 6.50 12.14
CA THR A 66 0.78 7.24 12.72
C THR A 66 0.67 7.02 14.23
N SER A 67 -0.04 7.89 14.92
CA SER A 67 -0.34 7.76 16.37
C SER A 67 -0.92 6.38 16.72
N PHE A 68 -1.82 5.87 15.88
CA PHE A 68 -2.40 4.53 16.04
C PHE A 68 -1.36 3.42 15.92
N MET A 69 -0.36 3.56 15.03
CA MET A 69 0.71 2.57 14.92
C MET A 69 1.58 2.51 16.17
N TYR A 70 1.93 3.66 16.74
CA TYR A 70 2.65 3.72 18.03
C TYR A 70 1.86 3.09 19.16
N TYR A 71 0.56 3.39 19.24
CA TYR A 71 -0.34 2.73 20.18
C TYR A 71 -0.38 1.22 20.00
N CYS A 72 -0.46 0.74 18.77
CA CYS A 72 -0.46 -0.69 18.46
C CYS A 72 0.86 -1.36 18.86
N ASP A 73 2.00 -0.74 18.59
CA ASP A 73 3.32 -1.28 18.94
C ASP A 73 3.47 -1.45 20.45
N GLU A 74 2.95 -0.52 21.24
CA GLU A 74 2.98 -0.59 22.70
C GLU A 74 2.03 -1.65 23.28
N HIS A 75 0.83 -1.80 22.72
CA HIS A 75 -0.22 -2.65 23.33
C HIS A 75 -0.32 -4.05 22.73
N ARG A 76 0.20 -4.25 21.51
CA ARG A 76 0.17 -5.55 20.82
C ARG A 76 0.84 -6.68 21.59
N PRO A 77 2.04 -6.51 22.18
CA PRO A 77 2.69 -7.57 22.92
C PRO A 77 1.82 -8.13 24.06
N GLY A 78 1.20 -7.24 24.85
CA GLY A 78 0.34 -7.65 25.97
C GLY A 78 -0.91 -8.41 25.52
N LEU A 79 -1.50 -8.06 24.36
CA LEU A 79 -2.63 -8.81 23.80
C LEU A 79 -2.19 -10.17 23.26
N LEU A 80 -1.02 -10.24 22.62
CA LEU A 80 -0.44 -11.49 22.14
C LEU A 80 -0.18 -12.48 23.29
N GLU A 81 0.36 -11.98 24.41
CA GLU A 81 0.58 -12.83 25.61
C GLU A 81 -0.72 -13.34 26.22
N LYS A 82 -1.75 -12.47 26.27
CA LYS A 82 -3.07 -12.88 26.74
C LYS A 82 -3.68 -13.99 25.89
N GLU A 83 -3.56 -13.89 24.55
CA GLU A 83 -4.05 -14.92 23.63
C GLU A 83 -3.21 -16.22 23.74
N LYS A 84 -1.89 -16.13 23.89
CA LYS A 84 -1.02 -17.28 24.13
C LYS A 84 -1.42 -18.06 25.39
N LYS A 85 -1.70 -17.34 26.48
CA LYS A 85 -2.12 -17.96 27.77
C LYS A 85 -3.45 -18.68 27.68
N LYS A 86 -4.32 -18.32 26.74
CA LYS A 86 -5.61 -19.02 26.50
C LYS A 86 -5.47 -20.34 25.75
N GLY A 87 -4.28 -20.69 25.26
CA GLY A 87 -4.04 -21.94 24.51
C GLY A 87 -4.73 -22.01 23.15
N VAL A 88 -5.28 -20.91 22.65
CA VAL A 88 -5.99 -20.84 21.37
C VAL A 88 -5.05 -20.37 20.26
N LYS A 89 -5.25 -20.85 19.05
CA LYS A 89 -4.50 -20.38 17.87
C LYS A 89 -4.62 -18.87 17.73
N ILE A 90 -3.49 -18.17 17.77
CA ILE A 90 -3.44 -16.72 17.71
C ILE A 90 -3.99 -16.24 16.37
N ASN A 91 -5.03 -15.41 16.41
CA ASN A 91 -5.57 -14.74 15.24
C ASN A 91 -5.18 -13.26 15.28
N ILE A 92 -4.20 -12.90 14.42
CA ILE A 92 -3.69 -11.53 14.32
C ILE A 92 -4.79 -10.52 13.94
N GLY A 93 -5.78 -10.96 13.14
CA GLY A 93 -6.93 -10.12 12.76
C GLY A 93 -7.80 -9.75 13.97
N ASN A 94 -8.00 -10.66 14.92
CA ASN A 94 -8.76 -10.37 16.14
C ASN A 94 -8.01 -9.39 17.05
N ILE A 95 -6.69 -9.53 17.16
CA ILE A 95 -5.84 -8.60 17.90
C ILE A 95 -5.92 -7.20 17.28
N ALA A 96 -5.83 -7.09 15.97
CA ALA A 96 -5.96 -5.80 15.25
C ALA A 96 -7.34 -5.17 15.47
N LYS A 97 -8.42 -5.96 15.42
CA LYS A 97 -9.78 -5.49 15.74
C LYS A 97 -9.91 -5.00 17.18
N ALA A 98 -9.32 -5.72 18.14
CA ALA A 98 -9.33 -5.33 19.55
C ALA A 98 -8.59 -4.01 19.77
N LEU A 99 -7.39 -3.85 19.18
CA LEU A 99 -6.62 -2.61 19.22
C LEU A 99 -7.38 -1.44 18.62
N GLY A 100 -8.02 -1.63 17.46
CA GLY A 100 -8.83 -0.61 16.82
C GLY A 100 -10.03 -0.17 17.65
N LYS A 101 -10.74 -1.13 18.29
CA LYS A 101 -11.84 -0.83 19.22
C LYS A 101 -11.35 -0.06 20.45
N SER A 102 -10.23 -0.44 21.05
CA SER A 102 -9.65 0.24 22.21
C SER A 102 -9.20 1.65 21.85
N TRP A 103 -8.55 1.84 20.71
CA TRP A 103 -8.13 3.15 20.21
C TRP A 103 -9.32 4.12 20.03
N LYS A 104 -10.44 3.62 19.48
CA LYS A 104 -11.65 4.45 19.28
C LYS A 104 -12.28 4.90 20.60
N LYS A 105 -12.11 4.13 21.68
CA LYS A 105 -12.66 4.46 23.01
C LYS A 105 -11.79 5.46 23.79
N LEU A 106 -10.52 5.64 23.40
CA LEU A 106 -9.63 6.58 24.04
C LEU A 106 -10.07 8.03 23.79
N LYS A 107 -10.02 8.85 24.82
CA LYS A 107 -10.20 10.30 24.71
C LYS A 107 -8.99 10.93 24.00
N ASP A 108 -9.19 12.09 23.41
CA ASP A 108 -8.11 12.76 22.66
C ASP A 108 -6.95 13.20 23.56
N ALA A 109 -7.22 13.52 24.82
CA ALA A 109 -6.19 13.78 25.83
C ALA A 109 -5.27 12.56 26.03
N ASP A 110 -5.84 11.36 26.10
CA ASP A 110 -5.09 10.12 26.30
C ASP A 110 -4.26 9.75 25.07
N LYS A 111 -4.69 10.17 23.88
CA LYS A 111 -3.95 9.97 22.62
C LYS A 111 -2.76 10.91 22.45
N GLY A 112 -2.66 11.96 23.28
CA GLY A 112 -1.63 13.00 23.18
C GLY A 112 -0.21 12.46 23.11
N LYS A 113 0.13 11.47 23.96
CA LYS A 113 1.43 10.79 23.97
C LYS A 113 1.83 10.26 22.59
N TRP A 114 0.94 9.53 21.93
CA TRP A 114 1.23 8.92 20.62
C TRP A 114 1.14 9.94 19.49
N ASN A 115 0.35 11.01 19.65
CA ASN A 115 0.32 12.11 18.70
C ASN A 115 1.66 12.86 18.66
N THR A 116 2.27 13.10 19.81
CA THR A 116 3.60 13.72 19.89
C THR A 116 4.65 12.85 19.20
N LEU A 117 4.64 11.53 19.47
CA LEU A 117 5.56 10.60 18.82
C LEU A 117 5.36 10.55 17.28
N ALA A 118 4.12 10.59 16.82
CA ALA A 118 3.82 10.60 15.40
C ALA A 118 4.26 11.90 14.71
N LEU A 119 4.14 13.05 15.37
CA LEU A 119 4.64 14.34 14.87
C LEU A 119 6.17 14.32 14.71
N ALA A 120 6.88 13.89 15.74
CA ALA A 120 8.33 13.75 15.68
C ALA A 120 8.79 12.81 14.56
N ASP A 121 8.09 11.68 14.37
CA ASP A 121 8.42 10.74 13.29
C ASP A 121 8.06 11.28 11.90
N LYS A 122 7.03 12.13 11.80
CA LYS A 122 6.69 12.84 10.57
C LYS A 122 7.81 13.80 10.17
N GLU A 123 8.31 14.61 11.10
CA GLU A 123 9.44 15.51 10.85
C GLU A 123 10.71 14.74 10.42
N ARG A 124 11.00 13.62 11.09
CA ARG A 124 12.08 12.72 10.69
C ARG A 124 11.93 12.26 9.25
N TYR A 125 10.72 11.81 8.89
CA TYR A 125 10.43 11.32 7.54
C TYR A 125 10.56 12.41 6.49
N GLU A 126 10.03 13.62 6.76
CA GLU A 126 10.10 14.76 5.84
C GLU A 126 11.55 15.15 5.53
N LYS A 127 12.41 15.18 6.55
CA LYS A 127 13.86 15.41 6.37
C LYS A 127 14.51 14.30 5.54
N ALA A 128 14.26 13.05 5.92
CA ALA A 128 14.88 11.91 5.24
C ALA A 128 14.41 11.77 3.77
N ILE A 129 13.14 12.07 3.46
CA ILE A 129 12.65 12.00 2.10
C ILE A 129 13.16 13.16 1.23
N ALA A 130 13.34 14.36 1.80
CA ALA A 130 13.96 15.47 1.12
C ALA A 130 15.42 15.13 0.72
N GLU A 131 16.21 14.63 1.65
CA GLU A 131 17.60 14.18 1.38
C GLU A 131 17.66 13.05 0.34
N TYR A 132 16.70 12.13 0.40
CA TYR A 132 16.61 11.05 -0.58
C TYR A 132 16.28 11.56 -1.98
N ASN A 133 15.35 12.52 -2.09
CA ASN A 133 14.97 13.11 -3.36
C ASN A 133 16.13 13.91 -3.97
N ASP A 134 16.81 14.72 -3.17
CA ASP A 134 17.98 15.51 -3.62
C ASP A 134 19.09 14.58 -4.17
N LYS A 135 19.38 13.49 -3.48
CA LYS A 135 20.39 12.50 -3.92
C LYS A 135 20.02 11.77 -5.21
N ASN A 136 18.72 11.64 -5.51
CA ASN A 136 18.23 10.91 -6.68
C ASN A 136 17.74 11.84 -7.81
N GLY A 137 17.80 13.17 -7.65
CA GLY A 137 17.36 14.15 -8.63
C GLY A 137 15.85 14.09 -8.90
N LEU A 138 15.04 13.84 -7.85
CA LEU A 138 13.58 13.71 -7.90
C LEU A 138 12.89 14.95 -7.34
#